data_4a7068d153919f0c1a157bb74f2d2d87
#
_entry.id   4a7068d153919f0c1a157bb74f2d2d87
#
_cell.length_a   1.000
_cell.length_b   1.000
_cell.length_c   1.000
_cell.angle_alpha   90.00
_cell.angle_beta   90.00
_cell.angle_gamma   90.00
#
_symmetry.space_group_name_H-M   'P 1'
#
loop_
_entity.id
_entity.type
_entity.pdbx_description
1 polymer ?
#
loop_
_entity_poly.entity_id
_entity_poly.type
_entity_poly.pdbx_seq_one_letter_code
_entity_poly.pdbx_strand_id
1 'polypeptide(L)'
;MATLYLMVGIPGAGKTTYAKHHLAGAIRIGSDDIRRELFGKELTLRGYRNVHRILQRRAARCLANGRDVVIDCMNASVRARRIYFRLLPKGCSIVAIYLDTSLWRALQNNQKRSRHVPPIGIFWNWLRIRKPQKTEPFDTVRIVTKRHRKKGVRNVSERNSGK
;
A
#
# COMPACT_ATOMS: atom_id res chain seq x y z
N MET A 1 5.12 -11.46 16.77
CA MET A 1 5.35 -10.03 16.48
C MET A 1 4.57 -9.69 15.21
N ALA A 2 3.61 -8.78 15.27
CA ALA A 2 2.77 -8.47 14.12
C ALA A 2 3.47 -7.50 13.15
N THR A 3 3.17 -7.63 11.86
CA THR A 3 3.75 -6.80 10.81
C THR A 3 2.69 -5.98 10.09
N LEU A 4 2.93 -4.69 9.92
CA LEU A 4 2.16 -3.81 9.06
C LEU A 4 2.83 -3.72 7.68
N TYR A 5 2.20 -4.28 6.67
CA TYR A 5 2.61 -4.14 5.28
C TYR A 5 1.90 -2.93 4.65
N LEU A 6 2.66 -1.95 4.23
CA LEU A 6 2.15 -0.74 3.61
C LEU A 6 2.37 -0.79 2.09
N MET A 7 1.30 -1.04 1.33
CA MET A 7 1.39 -1.04 -0.13
C MET A 7 1.55 0.39 -0.64
N VAL A 8 2.51 0.60 -1.54
CA VAL A 8 2.75 1.89 -2.19
C VAL A 8 2.74 1.70 -3.70
N GLY A 9 1.98 2.52 -4.42
CA GLY A 9 1.90 2.40 -5.88
C GLY A 9 0.67 3.09 -6.46
N ILE A 10 0.74 3.48 -7.71
CA ILE A 10 -0.35 4.15 -8.44
C ILE A 10 -1.56 3.22 -8.66
N PRO A 11 -2.74 3.74 -9.01
CA PRO A 11 -3.84 2.91 -9.49
C PRO A 11 -3.39 2.08 -10.69
N GLY A 12 -3.79 0.81 -10.75
CA GLY A 12 -3.32 -0.11 -11.81
C GLY A 12 -1.93 -0.74 -11.57
N ALA A 13 -1.19 -0.38 -10.53
CA ALA A 13 0.11 -0.97 -10.23
C ALA A 13 0.06 -2.46 -9.82
N GLY A 14 -1.11 -3.00 -9.48
CA GLY A 14 -1.28 -4.40 -9.08
C GLY A 14 -1.12 -4.66 -7.58
N LYS A 15 -1.30 -3.63 -6.74
CA LYS A 15 -1.20 -3.74 -5.26
C LYS A 15 -2.07 -4.83 -4.67
N THR A 16 -3.37 -4.82 -5.00
CA THR A 16 -4.33 -5.81 -4.51
C THR A 16 -3.97 -7.22 -4.94
N THR A 17 -3.53 -7.40 -6.18
CA THR A 17 -3.06 -8.70 -6.70
C THR A 17 -1.83 -9.17 -5.95
N TYR A 18 -0.85 -8.29 -5.76
CA TYR A 18 0.36 -8.62 -4.99
C TYR A 18 0.02 -9.03 -3.56
N ALA A 19 -0.83 -8.25 -2.87
CA ALA A 19 -1.24 -8.55 -1.50
C ALA A 19 -1.93 -9.92 -1.41
N LYS A 20 -2.84 -10.25 -2.31
CA LYS A 20 -3.54 -11.54 -2.34
C LYS A 20 -2.61 -12.73 -2.56
N HIS A 21 -1.58 -12.59 -3.41
CA HIS A 21 -0.70 -13.70 -3.75
C HIS A 21 0.50 -13.87 -2.80
N HIS A 22 1.02 -12.78 -2.26
CA HIS A 22 2.27 -12.81 -1.49
C HIS A 22 2.08 -12.55 0.00
N LEU A 23 0.90 -12.07 0.42
CA LEU A 23 0.60 -11.73 1.81
C LEU A 23 -0.76 -12.32 2.23
N ALA A 24 -1.09 -13.51 1.75
CA ALA A 24 -2.39 -14.15 1.97
C ALA A 24 -2.69 -14.41 3.46
N GLY A 25 -1.67 -14.57 4.30
CA GLY A 25 -1.82 -14.73 5.75
C GLY A 25 -2.12 -13.45 6.52
N ALA A 26 -1.95 -12.28 5.90
CA ALA A 26 -2.20 -10.99 6.53
C ALA A 26 -3.62 -10.48 6.23
N ILE A 27 -4.21 -9.77 7.19
CA ILE A 27 -5.53 -9.14 7.04
C ILE A 27 -5.42 -7.94 6.09
N ARG A 28 -6.02 -8.03 4.91
CA ARG A 28 -6.03 -6.92 3.95
C ARG A 28 -7.12 -5.91 4.30
N ILE A 29 -6.74 -4.65 4.45
CA ILE A 29 -7.64 -3.52 4.68
C ILE A 29 -7.45 -2.52 3.54
N GLY A 30 -8.46 -2.40 2.68
CA GLY A 30 -8.46 -1.53 1.52
C GLY A 30 -9.33 -0.29 1.73
N SER A 31 -8.86 0.89 1.30
CA SER A 31 -9.68 2.10 1.34
C SER A 31 -10.89 2.02 0.42
N ASP A 32 -10.79 1.24 -0.65
CA ASP A 32 -11.87 1.06 -1.61
C ASP A 32 -12.98 0.16 -1.05
N ASP A 33 -12.61 -0.87 -0.27
CA ASP A 33 -13.58 -1.73 0.40
C ASP A 33 -14.39 -0.94 1.43
N ILE A 34 -13.71 -0.08 2.22
CA ILE A 34 -14.38 0.79 3.19
C ILE A 34 -15.30 1.80 2.50
N ARG A 35 -14.89 2.36 1.35
CA ARG A 35 -15.77 3.25 0.58
C ARG A 35 -17.00 2.53 0.08
N ARG A 36 -16.86 1.30 -0.37
CA ARG A 36 -17.99 0.47 -0.81
C ARG A 36 -18.95 0.19 0.35
N GLU A 37 -18.43 -0.15 1.52
CA GLU A 37 -19.24 -0.35 2.72
C GLU A 37 -20.04 0.90 3.12
N LEU A 38 -19.39 2.09 3.08
CA LEU A 38 -20.02 3.32 3.56
C LEU A 38 -20.93 4.01 2.53
N PHE A 39 -20.63 3.90 1.25
CA PHE A 39 -21.24 4.72 0.21
C PHE A 39 -21.76 3.92 -0.98
N GLY A 40 -21.65 2.60 -0.98
CA GLY A 40 -21.98 1.74 -2.12
C GLY A 40 -21.09 1.94 -3.35
N LYS A 41 -20.10 2.85 -3.27
CA LYS A 41 -19.22 3.24 -4.38
C LYS A 41 -17.77 3.25 -3.94
N GLU A 42 -16.87 2.78 -4.80
CA GLU A 42 -15.44 2.80 -4.55
C GLU A 42 -14.77 4.12 -4.95
N LEU A 43 -15.21 4.70 -6.08
CA LEU A 43 -14.72 5.97 -6.61
C LEU A 43 -15.51 7.14 -6.04
N THR A 44 -15.20 7.53 -4.81
CA THR A 44 -15.74 8.73 -4.20
C THR A 44 -14.71 9.41 -3.31
N LEU A 45 -14.67 10.73 -3.34
CA LEU A 45 -13.90 11.53 -2.37
C LEU A 45 -14.73 11.86 -1.12
N ARG A 46 -16.04 11.52 -1.15
CA ARG A 46 -16.92 11.75 -0.02
C ARG A 46 -16.40 11.00 1.20
N GLY A 47 -16.39 11.66 2.33
CA GLY A 47 -15.97 11.06 3.59
C GLY A 47 -14.51 10.59 3.64
N TYR A 48 -13.61 11.13 2.81
CA TYR A 48 -12.20 10.74 2.75
C TYR A 48 -11.56 10.58 4.14
N ARG A 49 -11.76 11.57 5.03
CA ARG A 49 -11.24 11.52 6.41
C ARG A 49 -11.81 10.36 7.21
N ASN A 50 -13.11 10.07 7.06
CA ASN A 50 -13.77 8.97 7.76
C ASN A 50 -13.27 7.62 7.28
N VAL A 51 -13.12 7.43 5.97
CA VAL A 51 -12.55 6.21 5.39
C VAL A 51 -11.17 5.92 5.96
N HIS A 52 -10.29 6.93 6.00
CA HIS A 52 -8.95 6.76 6.55
C HIS A 52 -8.95 6.52 8.06
N ARG A 53 -9.85 7.17 8.81
CA ARG A 53 -10.00 6.92 10.25
C ARG A 53 -10.44 5.48 10.54
N ILE A 54 -11.41 4.97 9.78
CA ILE A 54 -11.87 3.57 9.92
C ILE A 54 -10.74 2.60 9.57
N LEU A 55 -10.04 2.84 8.47
CA LEU A 55 -8.92 2.02 8.04
C LEU A 55 -7.86 1.93 9.14
N GLN A 56 -7.47 3.06 9.72
CA GLN A 56 -6.49 3.14 10.80
C GLN A 56 -6.95 2.39 12.06
N ARG A 57 -8.20 2.58 12.47
CA ARG A 57 -8.76 1.88 13.65
C ARG A 57 -8.77 0.37 13.45
N ARG A 58 -9.18 -0.10 12.27
CA ARG A 58 -9.17 -1.54 11.93
C ARG A 58 -7.75 -2.10 11.95
N ALA A 59 -6.80 -1.38 11.35
CA ALA A 59 -5.40 -1.80 11.34
C ALA A 59 -4.81 -1.89 12.75
N ALA A 60 -4.97 -0.84 13.56
CA ALA A 60 -4.49 -0.82 14.93
C ALA A 60 -5.06 -1.97 15.78
N ARG A 61 -6.37 -2.24 15.63
CA ARG A 61 -7.03 -3.36 16.35
C ARG A 61 -6.47 -4.71 15.94
N CYS A 62 -6.25 -4.96 14.66
CA CYS A 62 -5.70 -6.23 14.18
C CYS A 62 -4.25 -6.41 14.65
N LEU A 63 -3.42 -5.37 14.58
CA LEU A 63 -2.02 -5.41 15.04
C LEU A 63 -1.92 -5.63 16.56
N ALA A 64 -2.78 -4.98 17.35
CA ALA A 64 -2.83 -5.17 18.80
C ALA A 64 -3.19 -6.61 19.17
N ASN A 65 -3.97 -7.31 18.32
CA ASN A 65 -4.30 -8.73 18.45
C ASN A 65 -3.24 -9.66 17.83
N GLY A 66 -2.03 -9.18 17.56
CA GLY A 66 -0.94 -9.99 17.02
C GLY A 66 -1.11 -10.43 15.55
N ARG A 67 -2.05 -9.84 14.80
CA ARG A 67 -2.34 -10.22 13.40
C ARG A 67 -1.61 -9.29 12.43
N ASP A 68 -0.98 -9.88 11.44
CA ASP A 68 -0.39 -9.15 10.32
C ASP A 68 -1.45 -8.41 9.51
N VAL A 69 -1.13 -7.20 9.06
CA VAL A 69 -2.06 -6.33 8.34
C VAL A 69 -1.44 -5.82 7.05
N VAL A 70 -2.22 -5.83 5.96
CA VAL A 70 -1.87 -5.17 4.69
C VAL A 70 -2.77 -3.96 4.46
N ILE A 71 -2.18 -2.77 4.38
CA ILE A 71 -2.87 -1.55 3.97
C ILE A 71 -2.83 -1.45 2.45
N ASP A 72 -3.95 -1.79 1.81
CA ASP A 72 -4.11 -1.74 0.35
C ASP A 72 -4.66 -0.37 -0.08
N CYS A 73 -3.80 0.63 -0.01
CA CYS A 73 -4.06 1.99 -0.46
C CYS A 73 -2.92 2.48 -1.37
N MET A 74 -3.09 3.65 -1.97
CA MET A 74 -2.06 4.22 -2.83
C MET A 74 -0.81 4.65 -2.06
N ASN A 75 -0.98 5.23 -0.87
CA ASN A 75 0.10 5.69 0.04
C ASN A 75 1.20 6.51 -0.67
N ALA A 76 0.78 7.38 -1.60
CA ALA A 76 1.65 8.00 -2.60
C ALA A 76 2.65 9.00 -2.03
N SER A 77 2.39 9.61 -0.89
CA SER A 77 3.24 10.65 -0.32
C SER A 77 3.79 10.25 1.05
N VAL A 78 4.93 10.83 1.42
CA VAL A 78 5.52 10.68 2.76
C VAL A 78 4.51 11.06 3.85
N ARG A 79 3.76 12.15 3.65
CA ARG A 79 2.71 12.60 4.59
C ARG A 79 1.61 11.55 4.77
N ALA A 80 1.17 10.90 3.70
CA ALA A 80 0.15 9.85 3.77
C ALA A 80 0.65 8.62 4.54
N ARG A 81 1.94 8.32 4.44
CA ARG A 81 2.56 7.18 5.14
C ARG A 81 2.89 7.46 6.59
N ARG A 82 3.24 8.71 6.92
CA ARG A 82 3.65 9.12 8.28
C ARG A 82 2.62 8.78 9.36
N ILE A 83 1.35 8.74 9.03
CA ILE A 83 0.28 8.47 9.97
C ILE A 83 0.35 7.04 10.53
N TYR A 84 0.83 6.08 9.73
CA TYR A 84 0.92 4.68 10.14
C TYR A 84 2.02 4.43 11.18
N PHE A 85 3.10 5.20 11.16
CA PHE A 85 4.15 5.10 12.18
C PHE A 85 3.69 5.47 13.58
N ARG A 86 2.71 6.39 13.67
CA ARG A 86 2.10 6.80 14.96
C ARG A 86 1.10 5.81 15.50
N LEU A 87 0.56 4.96 14.64
CA LEU A 87 -0.49 4.00 14.97
C LEU A 87 0.06 2.62 15.31
N LEU A 88 1.35 2.41 15.07
CA LEU A 88 1.99 1.13 15.25
C LEU A 88 2.11 0.80 16.75
N PRO A 89 1.54 -0.30 17.25
CA PRO A 89 1.76 -0.76 18.62
C PRO A 89 3.24 -1.05 18.86
N LYS A 90 3.70 -0.91 20.10
CA LYS A 90 5.07 -1.29 20.47
C LYS A 90 5.34 -2.75 20.08
N GLY A 91 6.52 -3.00 19.52
CA GLY A 91 6.91 -4.35 19.11
C GLY A 91 6.36 -4.83 17.77
N CYS A 92 5.61 -4.00 17.01
CA CYS A 92 5.21 -4.31 15.64
C CYS A 92 6.22 -3.78 14.64
N SER A 93 6.41 -4.53 13.55
CA SER A 93 7.25 -4.10 12.42
C SER A 93 6.43 -3.42 11.34
N ILE A 94 7.06 -2.53 10.57
CA ILE A 94 6.45 -1.89 9.41
C ILE A 94 7.28 -2.08 8.14
N VAL A 95 6.66 -2.66 7.12
CA VAL A 95 7.29 -2.98 5.84
C VAL A 95 6.61 -2.20 4.72
N ALA A 96 7.34 -1.37 4.00
CA ALA A 96 6.83 -0.74 2.79
C ALA A 96 7.05 -1.65 1.58
N ILE A 97 5.99 -1.83 0.77
CA ILE A 97 6.07 -2.58 -0.49
C ILE A 97 5.71 -1.63 -1.63
N TYR A 98 6.73 -1.15 -2.33
CA TYR A 98 6.57 -0.25 -3.46
C TYR A 98 6.48 -1.02 -4.76
N LEU A 99 5.33 -0.92 -5.44
CA LEU A 99 5.13 -1.47 -6.78
C LEU A 99 5.55 -0.44 -7.82
N ASP A 100 6.80 -0.58 -8.30
CA ASP A 100 7.38 0.27 -9.33
C ASP A 100 6.83 -0.15 -10.71
N THR A 101 5.75 0.52 -11.10
CA THR A 101 5.01 0.19 -12.32
C THR A 101 5.02 1.38 -13.26
N SER A 102 5.37 1.16 -14.52
CA SER A 102 5.32 2.21 -15.55
C SER A 102 3.88 2.70 -15.78
N LEU A 103 3.74 3.96 -16.16
CA LEU A 103 2.44 4.57 -16.48
C LEU A 103 1.66 3.74 -17.50
N TRP A 104 2.33 3.33 -18.59
CA TRP A 104 1.71 2.52 -19.64
C TRP A 104 1.11 1.23 -19.11
N ARG A 105 1.87 0.48 -18.31
CA ARG A 105 1.40 -0.76 -17.72
C ARG A 105 0.25 -0.56 -16.73
N ALA A 106 0.30 0.53 -15.97
CA ALA A 106 -0.79 0.89 -15.06
C ALA A 106 -2.08 1.20 -15.82
N LEU A 107 -1.99 1.91 -16.95
CA LEU A 107 -3.12 2.18 -17.84
C LEU A 107 -3.69 0.90 -18.45
N GLN A 108 -2.85 0.00 -18.97
CA GLN A 108 -3.29 -1.30 -19.48
C GLN A 108 -3.99 -2.14 -18.41
N ASN A 109 -3.42 -2.20 -17.20
CA ASN A 109 -4.04 -2.93 -16.10
C ASN A 109 -5.37 -2.30 -15.67
N ASN A 110 -5.48 -0.98 -15.77
CA ASN A 110 -6.72 -0.27 -15.44
C ASN A 110 -7.85 -0.63 -16.40
N GLN A 111 -7.57 -0.84 -17.69
CA GLN A 111 -8.55 -1.26 -18.69
C GLN A 111 -9.14 -2.66 -18.40
N LYS A 112 -8.37 -3.53 -17.75
CA LYS A 112 -8.78 -4.91 -17.41
C LYS A 112 -9.60 -5.00 -16.10
N ARG A 113 -9.83 -3.88 -15.43
CA ARG A 113 -10.56 -3.84 -14.16
C ARG A 113 -12.04 -3.58 -14.43
N SER A 114 -12.90 -4.16 -13.61
CA SER A 114 -14.33 -3.81 -13.58
C SER A 114 -14.56 -2.34 -13.21
N ARG A 115 -13.65 -1.77 -12.46
CA ARG A 115 -13.63 -0.37 -12.05
C ARG A 115 -12.49 0.38 -12.73
N HIS A 116 -12.83 1.35 -13.56
CA HIS A 116 -11.85 2.19 -14.25
C HIS A 116 -11.59 3.50 -13.49
N VAL A 117 -10.32 3.79 -13.27
CA VAL A 117 -9.88 5.13 -12.82
C VAL A 117 -9.63 5.96 -14.07
N PRO A 118 -10.10 7.22 -14.14
CA PRO A 118 -9.81 8.07 -15.30
C PRO A 118 -8.31 8.12 -15.60
N PRO A 119 -7.88 7.97 -16.87
CA PRO A 119 -6.47 7.94 -17.25
C PRO A 119 -5.68 9.15 -16.74
N ILE A 120 -6.29 10.34 -16.81
CA ILE A 120 -5.71 11.57 -16.28
C ILE A 120 -5.41 11.47 -14.77
N GLY A 121 -6.27 10.80 -13.99
CA GLY A 121 -6.04 10.56 -12.58
C GLY A 121 -4.85 9.62 -12.33
N ILE A 122 -4.66 8.61 -13.18
CA ILE A 122 -3.49 7.71 -13.10
C ILE A 122 -2.22 8.48 -13.42
N PHE A 123 -2.24 9.33 -14.46
CA PHE A 123 -1.12 10.17 -14.86
C PHE A 123 -0.71 11.14 -13.74
N TRP A 124 -1.65 11.86 -13.15
CA TRP A 124 -1.37 12.76 -12.03
C TRP A 124 -0.80 12.04 -10.81
N ASN A 125 -1.30 10.86 -10.51
CA ASN A 125 -0.78 10.05 -9.42
C ASN A 125 0.63 9.53 -9.71
N TRP A 126 0.92 9.19 -10.96
CA TRP A 126 2.25 8.78 -11.41
C TRP A 126 3.28 9.90 -11.25
N LEU A 127 2.94 11.14 -11.58
CA LEU A 127 3.80 12.30 -11.38
C LEU A 127 4.06 12.61 -9.89
N ARG A 128 3.08 12.38 -9.05
CA ARG A 128 3.11 12.77 -7.62
C ARG A 128 3.56 11.68 -6.67
N ILE A 129 3.63 10.44 -7.13
CA ILE A 129 4.03 9.36 -6.25
C ILE A 129 5.47 9.51 -5.79
N ARG A 130 5.69 9.38 -4.49
CA ARG A 130 7.01 9.40 -3.87
C ARG A 130 7.37 8.01 -3.39
N LYS A 131 8.47 7.46 -3.93
CA LYS A 131 9.01 6.18 -3.46
C LYS A 131 9.28 6.24 -1.95
N PRO A 132 9.05 5.15 -1.20
CA PRO A 132 9.48 5.08 0.19
C PRO A 132 10.98 5.34 0.29
N GLN A 133 11.36 6.19 1.24
CA GLN A 133 12.75 6.62 1.42
C GLN A 133 13.35 5.94 2.65
N LYS A 134 14.67 5.80 2.68
CA LYS A 134 15.41 5.27 3.83
C LYS A 134 15.28 6.14 5.09
N THR A 135 14.94 7.42 4.91
CA THR A 135 14.70 8.38 6.01
C THR A 135 13.34 8.20 6.67
N GLU A 136 12.43 7.44 6.08
CA GLU A 136 11.16 7.08 6.69
C GLU A 136 11.40 5.87 7.62
N PRO A 137 10.76 5.81 8.81
CA PRO A 137 11.02 4.78 9.81
C PRO A 137 10.36 3.44 9.46
N PHE A 138 10.65 2.92 8.28
CA PHE A 138 10.33 1.55 7.89
C PHE A 138 11.44 0.60 8.33
N ASP A 139 11.09 -0.55 8.87
CA ASP A 139 12.06 -1.62 9.15
C ASP A 139 12.59 -2.21 7.84
N THR A 140 11.73 -2.32 6.83
CA THR A 140 12.10 -2.83 5.51
C THR A 140 11.36 -2.10 4.40
N VAL A 141 12.06 -1.81 3.30
CA VAL A 141 11.47 -1.31 2.06
C VAL A 141 11.72 -2.32 0.93
N ARG A 142 10.64 -2.90 0.42
CA ARG A 142 10.69 -3.82 -0.72
C ARG A 142 10.25 -3.09 -1.99
N ILE A 143 11.10 -3.11 -3.02
CA ILE A 143 10.76 -2.56 -4.35
C ILE A 143 10.46 -3.72 -5.27
N VAL A 144 9.22 -3.76 -5.77
CA VAL A 144 8.76 -4.78 -6.71
C VAL A 144 8.65 -4.15 -8.09
N THR A 145 9.62 -4.45 -8.95
CA THR A 145 9.65 -3.99 -10.34
C THR A 145 9.17 -5.13 -11.24
N LYS A 146 8.03 -4.95 -11.90
CA LYS A 146 7.60 -5.88 -12.95
C LYS A 146 8.32 -5.53 -14.26
N ARG A 147 9.60 -5.88 -14.37
CA ARG A 147 10.28 -5.94 -15.67
C ARG A 147 9.72 -7.09 -16.49
N HIS A 148 9.69 -6.96 -17.81
CA HIS A 148 9.43 -8.07 -18.73
C HIS A 148 10.27 -9.27 -18.29
N ARG A 149 9.61 -10.33 -17.84
CA ARG A 149 10.04 -11.72 -17.66
C ARG A 149 11.56 -11.96 -17.61
N LYS A 150 12.22 -11.48 -16.53
CA LYS A 150 13.45 -12.08 -15.98
C LYS A 150 13.44 -11.87 -14.48
N LYS A 151 13.64 -12.97 -13.72
CA LYS A 151 13.63 -13.02 -12.25
C LYS A 151 14.57 -11.98 -11.64
N GLY A 152 14.10 -11.23 -10.65
CA GLY A 152 14.96 -10.38 -9.85
C GLY A 152 14.18 -9.60 -8.79
N VAL A 153 14.10 -10.17 -7.59
CA VAL A 153 13.78 -9.41 -6.36
C VAL A 153 15.10 -8.82 -5.87
N ARG A 154 15.24 -7.50 -5.87
CA ARG A 154 16.36 -6.85 -5.18
C ARG A 154 15.88 -6.42 -3.80
N ASN A 155 16.38 -7.06 -2.77
CA ASN A 155 16.31 -6.57 -1.39
C ASN A 155 17.31 -5.41 -1.25
N VAL A 156 16.82 -4.23 -0.91
CA VAL A 156 17.68 -3.09 -0.60
C VAL A 156 17.67 -2.92 0.93
N SER A 157 18.72 -3.46 1.52
CA SER A 157 19.22 -3.34 2.89
C SER A 157 18.29 -3.73 4.05
N GLU A 158 18.58 -4.89 4.59
CA GLU A 158 18.45 -5.17 6.02
C GLU A 158 19.30 -4.14 6.80
N ARG A 159 18.72 -3.50 7.79
CA ARG A 159 19.54 -2.77 8.77
C ARG A 159 20.35 -3.80 9.54
N ASN A 160 21.66 -3.75 9.42
CA ASN A 160 22.55 -4.38 10.35
C ASN A 160 22.26 -3.85 11.77
N SER A 161 21.61 -4.65 12.57
CA SER A 161 21.68 -4.57 14.02
C SER A 161 23.00 -5.21 14.43
N GLY A 162 24.02 -4.39 14.54
CA GLY A 162 25.35 -4.83 14.97
C GLY A 162 26.06 -3.72 15.70
N LYS A 163 26.11 -3.90 17.03
CA LYS A 163 26.94 -3.26 18.07
C LYS A 163 26.47 -1.92 18.60
#